data_4b87ee933e4022ec5872e6cb2347e14a
#
_entry.id   4b87ee933e4022ec5872e6cb2347e14a
#
_cell.length_a   1.000
_cell.length_b   1.000
_cell.length_c   1.000
_cell.angle_alpha   90.00
_cell.angle_beta   90.00
_cell.angle_gamma   90.00
#
_symmetry.space_group_name_H-M   'P 1'
#
loop_
_entity.id
_entity.type
_entity.pdbx_description
1 polymer ?
#
loop_
_entity_poly.entity_id
_entity_poly.type
_entity_poly.pdbx_seq_one_letter_code
_entity_poly.pdbx_strand_id
1 'polypeptide(L)'
;MIKRLVSPKSYVSLRLRSSEPISKLLSLGGLGERARRRLVPTKWAITAVDSIIGDKLKREVIGFGIYSGEALLFMSSYEGNDYLILIASGPYMLEVVEAWMPRGIWTMGSVEPVILMNLETGSSGLEYMDGGHYAMRLAVLEKLFNMRRQAAVISLRRIGPEYYAPVGVWQVREGMRKALRSEPLKFPDLADALIYIRKSLDLNLSTLLRMMRVPKFLRGRVSLESFF
;
A
#
# COMPACT_ATOMS: atom_id res chain seq x y z
N MET A 1 -12.69 -23.86 2.32
CA MET A 1 -13.92 -23.06 2.16
C MET A 1 -13.62 -21.60 1.85
N ILE A 2 -12.81 -20.89 2.63
CA ILE A 2 -12.45 -19.46 2.36
C ILE A 2 -11.76 -19.28 0.99
N LYS A 3 -10.91 -20.20 0.55
CA LYS A 3 -10.25 -20.14 -0.78
C LYS A 3 -11.24 -20.17 -1.97
N ARG A 4 -12.46 -20.71 -1.81
CA ARG A 4 -13.50 -20.74 -2.85
C ARG A 4 -14.40 -19.49 -2.86
N LEU A 5 -14.60 -18.84 -1.70
CA LEU A 5 -15.48 -17.68 -1.55
C LEU A 5 -14.87 -16.38 -2.07
N VAL A 6 -13.56 -16.34 -2.26
CA VAL A 6 -12.85 -15.13 -2.67
C VAL A 6 -12.03 -15.41 -3.92
N SER A 7 -12.69 -15.48 -5.08
CA SER A 7 -11.94 -15.27 -6.33
C SER A 7 -11.60 -13.78 -6.44
N PRO A 8 -10.44 -13.39 -7.01
CA PRO A 8 -10.10 -11.97 -7.23
C PRO A 8 -11.20 -11.24 -8.00
N LYS A 9 -11.80 -11.90 -8.98
CA LYS A 9 -12.90 -11.34 -9.78
C LYS A 9 -14.18 -11.09 -8.95
N SER A 10 -14.60 -12.04 -8.13
CA SER A 10 -15.76 -11.86 -7.24
C SER A 10 -15.47 -10.85 -6.13
N TYR A 11 -14.25 -10.80 -5.61
CA TYR A 11 -13.86 -9.80 -4.61
C TYR A 11 -13.94 -8.38 -5.16
N VAL A 12 -13.38 -8.14 -6.34
CA VAL A 12 -13.41 -6.82 -6.98
C VAL A 12 -14.80 -6.46 -7.50
N SER A 13 -15.57 -7.43 -8.03
CA SER A 13 -16.93 -7.19 -8.52
C SER A 13 -17.94 -6.94 -7.39
N LEU A 14 -17.77 -7.56 -6.24
CA LEU A 14 -18.59 -7.32 -5.03
C LEU A 14 -18.26 -5.99 -4.35
N ARG A 15 -17.35 -5.20 -4.93
CA ARG A 15 -16.95 -3.89 -4.40
C ARG A 15 -16.90 -3.87 -2.87
N LEU A 16 -15.96 -4.67 -2.28
CA LEU A 16 -15.29 -4.28 -1.05
C LEU A 16 -16.11 -4.07 0.24
N ARG A 17 -17.42 -4.21 0.20
CA ARG A 17 -18.19 -4.39 1.43
C ARG A 17 -17.96 -5.77 2.06
N SER A 18 -17.25 -6.65 1.33
CA SER A 18 -17.10 -8.07 1.67
C SER A 18 -15.92 -8.42 2.58
N SER A 19 -14.93 -7.55 2.77
CA SER A 19 -13.83 -7.84 3.71
C SER A 19 -14.29 -7.75 5.16
N GLU A 20 -15.19 -6.85 5.47
CA GLU A 20 -15.74 -6.67 6.82
C GLU A 20 -16.58 -7.87 7.29
N PRO A 21 -17.54 -8.41 6.50
CA PRO A 21 -18.23 -9.64 6.87
C PRO A 21 -17.29 -10.83 7.05
N ILE A 22 -16.26 -10.96 6.20
CA ILE A 22 -15.26 -12.03 6.33
C ILE A 22 -14.48 -11.88 7.63
N SER A 23 -14.02 -10.66 7.95
CA SER A 23 -13.32 -10.38 9.20
C SER A 23 -14.19 -10.66 10.43
N LYS A 24 -15.48 -10.32 10.37
CA LYS A 24 -16.45 -10.62 11.44
C LYS A 24 -16.66 -12.13 11.58
N LEU A 25 -16.80 -12.87 10.49
CA LEU A 25 -16.91 -14.32 10.52
C LEU A 25 -15.68 -15.00 11.14
N LEU A 26 -14.48 -14.50 10.84
CA LEU A 26 -13.24 -14.99 11.43
C LEU A 26 -13.18 -14.70 12.93
N SER A 27 -13.60 -13.52 13.35
CA SER A 27 -13.65 -13.10 14.76
C SER A 27 -14.67 -13.89 15.58
N LEU A 28 -15.71 -14.42 14.94
CA LEU A 28 -16.75 -15.25 15.56
C LEU A 28 -16.40 -16.76 15.56
N GLY A 29 -15.15 -17.12 15.29
CA GLY A 29 -14.72 -18.51 15.26
C GLY A 29 -15.03 -19.27 13.98
N GLY A 30 -15.16 -18.53 12.86
CA GLY A 30 -15.37 -19.12 11.52
C GLY A 30 -14.16 -19.86 10.94
N LEU A 31 -13.02 -19.88 11.64
CA LEU A 31 -11.82 -20.62 11.25
C LEU A 31 -11.79 -22.01 11.92
N GLY A 32 -11.60 -23.03 11.11
CA GLY A 32 -11.49 -24.41 11.54
C GLY A 32 -12.76 -25.24 11.29
N GLU A 33 -12.61 -26.54 11.40
CA GLU A 33 -13.70 -27.49 11.23
C GLU A 33 -14.13 -28.06 12.58
N ARG A 34 -15.44 -28.02 12.84
CA ARG A 34 -16.06 -28.61 14.05
C ARG A 34 -15.38 -28.19 15.37
N ALA A 35 -14.85 -29.14 16.13
CA ALA A 35 -14.22 -28.93 17.44
C ALA A 35 -12.88 -28.18 17.40
N ARG A 36 -12.30 -27.96 16.22
CA ARG A 36 -11.03 -27.20 16.03
C ARG A 36 -11.23 -25.75 15.63
N ARG A 37 -12.42 -25.19 15.86
CA ARG A 37 -12.67 -23.76 15.62
C ARG A 37 -11.82 -22.90 16.55
N ARG A 38 -11.22 -21.85 15.98
CA ARG A 38 -10.41 -20.87 16.71
C ARG A 38 -10.99 -19.48 16.55
N LEU A 39 -11.05 -18.75 17.65
CA LEU A 39 -11.31 -17.33 17.65
C LEU A 39 -10.04 -16.59 17.24
N VAL A 40 -10.18 -15.66 16.32
CA VAL A 40 -9.08 -14.77 15.91
C VAL A 40 -9.44 -13.36 16.35
N PRO A 41 -8.59 -12.65 17.10
CA PRO A 41 -8.83 -11.27 17.46
C PRO A 41 -9.17 -10.43 16.22
N THR A 42 -10.13 -9.52 16.32
CA THR A 42 -10.64 -8.75 15.15
C THR A 42 -9.54 -8.04 14.39
N LYS A 43 -8.57 -7.44 15.08
CA LYS A 43 -7.41 -6.79 14.46
C LYS A 43 -6.57 -7.75 13.60
N TRP A 44 -6.40 -8.99 14.03
CA TRP A 44 -5.66 -10.00 13.28
C TRP A 44 -6.49 -10.59 12.15
N ALA A 45 -7.80 -10.69 12.34
CA ALA A 45 -8.72 -11.13 11.30
C ALA A 45 -8.70 -10.16 10.10
N ILE A 46 -8.67 -8.85 10.33
CA ILE A 46 -8.56 -7.84 9.29
C ILE A 46 -7.26 -8.02 8.51
N THR A 47 -6.13 -8.08 9.20
CA THR A 47 -4.79 -8.26 8.59
C THR A 47 -4.69 -9.57 7.82
N ALA A 48 -5.21 -10.67 8.37
CA ALA A 48 -5.22 -11.97 7.69
C ALA A 48 -6.04 -11.94 6.40
N VAL A 49 -7.19 -11.27 6.41
CA VAL A 49 -8.02 -11.10 5.19
C VAL A 49 -7.27 -10.26 4.15
N ASP A 50 -6.68 -9.14 4.55
CA ASP A 50 -5.91 -8.27 3.67
C ASP A 50 -4.73 -9.00 3.04
N SER A 51 -4.01 -9.82 3.82
CA SER A 51 -2.92 -10.67 3.32
C SER A 51 -3.40 -11.70 2.30
N ILE A 52 -4.43 -12.49 2.65
CA ILE A 52 -4.92 -13.59 1.79
C ILE A 52 -5.45 -13.05 0.46
N ILE A 53 -6.18 -11.93 0.49
CA ILE A 53 -6.74 -11.31 -0.72
C ILE A 53 -5.60 -10.69 -1.53
N GLY A 54 -4.68 -9.97 -0.87
CA GLY A 54 -3.51 -9.39 -1.50
C GLY A 54 -2.67 -10.43 -2.24
N ASP A 55 -2.42 -11.60 -1.64
CA ASP A 55 -1.65 -12.68 -2.28
C ASP A 55 -2.34 -13.22 -3.54
N LYS A 56 -3.67 -13.28 -3.54
CA LYS A 56 -4.41 -13.70 -4.73
C LYS A 56 -4.36 -12.64 -5.82
N LEU A 57 -4.60 -11.38 -5.47
CA LEU A 57 -4.53 -10.27 -6.41
C LEU A 57 -3.13 -10.12 -7.00
N LYS A 58 -2.07 -10.26 -6.19
CA LYS A 58 -0.69 -10.21 -6.66
C LYS A 58 -0.44 -11.24 -7.78
N ARG A 59 -0.86 -12.49 -7.58
CA ARG A 59 -0.69 -13.54 -8.58
C ARG A 59 -1.37 -13.22 -9.92
N GLU A 60 -2.51 -12.56 -9.90
CA GLU A 60 -3.18 -12.10 -11.11
C GLU A 60 -2.45 -10.88 -11.72
N VAL A 61 -2.07 -9.92 -10.88
CA VAL A 61 -1.42 -8.66 -11.31
C VAL A 61 -0.09 -8.91 -12.00
N ILE A 62 0.76 -9.80 -11.47
CA ILE A 62 2.06 -10.13 -12.10
C ILE A 62 1.92 -10.82 -13.46
N GLY A 63 0.75 -11.39 -13.76
CA GLY A 63 0.41 -11.97 -15.06
C GLY A 63 -0.08 -10.94 -16.09
N PHE A 64 -0.35 -9.70 -15.69
CA PHE A 64 -0.78 -8.65 -16.62
C PHE A 64 0.41 -8.01 -17.35
N GLY A 65 0.13 -7.36 -18.49
CA GLY A 65 1.10 -6.53 -19.18
C GLY A 65 1.62 -5.39 -18.31
N ILE A 66 2.86 -4.98 -18.53
CA ILE A 66 3.47 -3.86 -17.81
C ILE A 66 2.74 -2.57 -18.17
N TYR A 67 2.47 -1.74 -17.15
CA TYR A 67 2.02 -0.38 -17.35
C TYR A 67 3.13 0.42 -18.05
N SER A 68 2.79 1.07 -19.14
CA SER A 68 3.66 1.96 -19.91
C SER A 68 2.90 3.27 -20.13
N GLY A 69 3.30 4.31 -19.46
CA GLY A 69 2.63 5.63 -19.53
C GLY A 69 3.23 6.59 -18.53
N GLU A 70 2.58 7.74 -18.42
CA GLU A 70 2.95 8.80 -17.46
C GLU A 70 2.97 8.26 -16.03
N ALA A 71 3.80 8.83 -15.17
CA ALA A 71 3.74 8.55 -13.74
C ALA A 71 2.47 9.16 -13.15
N LEU A 72 1.70 8.36 -12.41
CA LEU A 72 0.40 8.74 -11.83
C LEU A 72 0.54 8.90 -10.32
N LEU A 73 0.36 10.11 -9.81
CA LEU A 73 0.39 10.41 -8.38
C LEU A 73 -1.02 10.63 -7.84
N PHE A 74 -1.46 9.74 -6.97
CA PHE A 74 -2.72 9.83 -6.23
C PHE A 74 -2.45 10.33 -4.82
N MET A 75 -3.27 11.25 -4.34
CA MET A 75 -3.08 11.87 -3.02
C MET A 75 -4.41 12.01 -2.30
N SER A 76 -4.40 11.83 -0.99
CA SER A 76 -5.51 12.22 -0.10
C SER A 76 -5.04 12.37 1.34
N SER A 77 -5.78 13.15 2.12
CA SER A 77 -5.64 13.19 3.57
C SER A 77 -6.87 12.56 4.22
N TYR A 78 -6.63 11.77 5.28
CA TYR A 78 -7.68 11.10 6.02
C TYR A 78 -7.24 10.80 7.46
N GLU A 79 -8.00 11.30 8.45
CA GLU A 79 -7.77 11.04 9.88
C GLU A 79 -6.32 11.28 10.33
N GLY A 80 -5.78 12.47 10.08
CA GLY A 80 -4.41 12.86 10.45
C GLY A 80 -3.31 12.12 9.69
N ASN A 81 -3.64 11.48 8.58
CA ASN A 81 -2.68 10.81 7.70
C ASN A 81 -2.77 11.34 6.28
N ASP A 82 -1.61 11.52 5.65
CA ASP A 82 -1.51 11.81 4.23
C ASP A 82 -1.08 10.54 3.48
N TYR A 83 -1.78 10.25 2.40
CA TYR A 83 -1.54 9.11 1.54
C TYR A 83 -1.09 9.59 0.16
N LEU A 84 0.06 9.12 -0.29
CA LEU A 84 0.62 9.38 -1.60
C LEU A 84 0.94 8.05 -2.26
N ILE A 85 0.34 7.80 -3.42
CA ILE A 85 0.58 6.58 -4.18
C ILE A 85 1.05 6.97 -5.57
N LEU A 86 2.29 6.67 -5.87
CA LEU A 86 2.92 6.93 -7.16
C LEU A 86 3.01 5.62 -7.94
N ILE A 87 2.32 5.55 -9.07
CA ILE A 87 2.35 4.42 -10.01
C ILE A 87 3.21 4.83 -11.20
N ALA A 88 4.26 4.07 -11.48
CA ALA A 88 5.19 4.32 -12.55
C ALA A 88 5.35 3.10 -13.47
N SER A 89 5.83 3.34 -14.68
CA SER A 89 6.15 2.30 -15.67
C SER A 89 7.19 1.33 -15.12
N GLY A 90 6.91 0.03 -15.19
CA GLY A 90 7.80 -1.03 -14.71
C GLY A 90 7.10 -2.33 -14.35
N PRO A 91 7.86 -3.39 -14.07
CA PRO A 91 7.30 -4.64 -13.55
C PRO A 91 6.73 -4.41 -12.15
N TYR A 92 5.93 -5.38 -11.66
CA TYR A 92 5.37 -5.29 -10.32
C TYR A 92 6.48 -5.16 -9.26
N MET A 93 6.51 -4.02 -8.65
CA MET A 93 7.25 -3.70 -7.43
C MET A 93 6.37 -2.81 -6.56
N LEU A 94 6.34 -3.06 -5.28
CA LEU A 94 5.62 -2.21 -4.32
C LEU A 94 6.55 -1.86 -3.18
N GLU A 95 6.90 -0.59 -3.06
CA GLU A 95 7.60 -0.05 -1.91
C GLU A 95 6.61 0.68 -1.01
N VAL A 96 6.42 0.12 0.18
CA VAL A 96 5.56 0.69 1.21
C VAL A 96 6.41 1.48 2.19
N VAL A 97 6.01 2.70 2.47
CA VAL A 97 6.70 3.63 3.36
C VAL A 97 5.72 4.22 4.35
N GLU A 98 6.00 4.09 5.64
CA GLU A 98 5.32 4.82 6.70
C GLU A 98 6.29 5.81 7.35
N ALA A 99 5.93 7.09 7.34
CA ALA A 99 6.68 8.17 7.96
C ALA A 99 5.89 8.72 9.16
N TRP A 100 6.29 8.33 10.35
CA TRP A 100 5.71 8.80 11.61
C TRP A 100 6.38 10.11 12.01
N MET A 101 5.62 11.19 11.94
CA MET A 101 6.13 12.52 12.22
C MET A 101 6.44 12.70 13.71
N PRO A 102 7.46 13.52 14.07
CA PRO A 102 7.78 13.80 15.46
C PRO A 102 6.63 14.55 16.16
N ARG A 103 6.66 14.58 17.48
CA ARG A 103 5.65 15.20 18.36
C ARG A 103 4.28 14.53 18.37
N GLY A 104 4.11 13.38 17.71
CA GLY A 104 2.93 12.56 17.86
C GLY A 104 2.96 11.73 19.14
N ILE A 105 1.82 11.25 19.60
CA ILE A 105 1.71 10.36 20.79
C ILE A 105 2.60 9.11 20.63
N TRP A 106 2.71 8.61 19.40
CA TRP A 106 3.46 7.39 19.07
C TRP A 106 4.96 7.64 18.86
N THR A 107 5.38 8.89 18.78
CA THR A 107 6.76 9.33 18.53
C THR A 107 7.24 10.29 19.61
N MET A 108 6.68 10.20 20.82
CA MET A 108 7.09 11.05 21.96
C MET A 108 8.59 10.89 22.21
N GLY A 109 9.32 12.04 22.23
CA GLY A 109 10.76 12.10 22.42
C GLY A 109 11.56 11.98 21.11
N SER A 110 10.92 11.68 19.97
CA SER A 110 11.61 11.73 18.68
C SER A 110 11.68 13.16 18.14
N VAL A 111 12.87 13.57 17.68
CA VAL A 111 13.08 14.86 17.00
C VAL A 111 12.95 14.70 15.49
N GLU A 112 13.27 13.51 14.97
CA GLU A 112 13.21 13.15 13.57
C GLU A 112 12.05 12.19 13.29
N PRO A 113 11.51 12.17 12.06
CA PRO A 113 10.50 11.20 11.67
C PRO A 113 11.02 9.76 11.80
N VAL A 114 10.18 8.87 12.32
CA VAL A 114 10.45 7.43 12.31
C VAL A 114 9.95 6.85 11.00
N ILE A 115 10.85 6.28 10.20
CA ILE A 115 10.56 5.75 8.88
C ILE A 115 10.56 4.23 8.90
N LEU A 116 9.47 3.62 8.49
CA LEU A 116 9.34 2.19 8.25
C LEU A 116 9.17 1.94 6.76
N MET A 117 9.98 1.05 6.20
CA MET A 117 9.97 0.76 4.76
C MET A 117 9.96 -0.74 4.50
N ASN A 118 9.26 -1.13 3.45
CA ASN A 118 9.26 -2.51 3.00
C ASN A 118 9.12 -2.58 1.47
N LEU A 119 9.75 -3.56 0.84
CA LEU A 119 9.69 -3.78 -0.60
C LEU A 119 9.14 -5.17 -0.91
N GLU A 120 8.17 -5.22 -1.79
CA GLU A 120 7.69 -6.44 -2.42
C GLU A 120 7.97 -6.39 -3.92
N THR A 121 8.36 -7.53 -4.49
CA THR A 121 8.55 -7.70 -5.94
C THR A 121 7.65 -8.82 -6.46
N GLY A 122 7.64 -9.04 -7.76
CA GLY A 122 6.93 -10.17 -8.36
C GLY A 122 7.34 -11.52 -7.79
N SER A 123 8.63 -11.69 -7.51
CA SER A 123 9.24 -12.95 -7.02
C SER A 123 9.38 -13.06 -5.50
N SER A 124 9.36 -11.94 -4.78
CA SER A 124 9.50 -11.90 -3.31
C SER A 124 8.23 -11.42 -2.63
N GLY A 125 7.97 -11.88 -1.40
CA GLY A 125 7.02 -11.24 -0.49
C GLY A 125 7.64 -10.06 0.23
N LEU A 126 6.86 -9.44 1.11
CA LEU A 126 7.36 -8.45 2.06
C LEU A 126 8.11 -9.17 3.18
N GLU A 127 9.30 -8.68 3.52
CA GLU A 127 10.16 -9.34 4.51
C GLU A 127 9.57 -9.27 5.93
N TYR A 128 9.07 -8.12 6.31
CA TYR A 128 8.38 -7.89 7.57
C TYR A 128 7.18 -6.97 7.34
N MET A 129 6.01 -7.35 7.87
CA MET A 129 4.80 -6.55 7.68
C MET A 129 4.02 -6.39 8.97
N ASP A 130 3.66 -5.18 9.25
CA ASP A 130 2.57 -4.87 10.15
C ASP A 130 1.21 -4.81 9.43
N GLY A 131 0.14 -4.58 10.19
CA GLY A 131 -1.21 -4.50 9.62
C GLY A 131 -1.39 -3.34 8.64
N GLY A 132 -0.69 -2.23 8.83
CA GLY A 132 -0.74 -1.06 7.97
C GLY A 132 -0.21 -1.38 6.57
N HIS A 133 0.93 -2.04 6.49
CA HIS A 133 1.53 -2.47 5.23
C HIS A 133 0.61 -3.41 4.43
N TYR A 134 -0.03 -4.40 5.08
CA TYR A 134 -1.01 -5.28 4.42
C TYR A 134 -2.20 -4.51 3.86
N ALA A 135 -2.68 -3.52 4.61
CA ALA A 135 -3.80 -2.67 4.17
C ALA A 135 -3.43 -1.79 2.97
N MET A 136 -2.22 -1.19 2.97
CA MET A 136 -1.69 -0.40 1.86
C MET A 136 -1.48 -1.28 0.63
N ARG A 137 -0.84 -2.43 0.81
CA ARG A 137 -0.61 -3.44 -0.24
C ARG A 137 -1.92 -3.86 -0.93
N LEU A 138 -2.95 -4.17 -0.14
CA LEU A 138 -4.23 -4.60 -0.67
C LEU A 138 -4.84 -3.53 -1.57
N ALA A 139 -4.90 -2.27 -1.12
CA ALA A 139 -5.49 -1.19 -1.89
C ALA A 139 -4.74 -0.93 -3.22
N VAL A 140 -3.40 -1.01 -3.20
CA VAL A 140 -2.58 -0.91 -4.42
C VAL A 140 -2.89 -2.06 -5.39
N LEU A 141 -2.92 -3.30 -4.90
CA LEU A 141 -3.20 -4.47 -5.74
C LEU A 141 -4.62 -4.44 -6.33
N GLU A 142 -5.60 -3.93 -5.59
CA GLU A 142 -6.96 -3.67 -6.11
C GLU A 142 -6.93 -2.68 -7.28
N LYS A 143 -6.16 -1.59 -7.17
CA LYS A 143 -6.01 -0.61 -8.24
C LYS A 143 -5.35 -1.21 -9.47
N LEU A 144 -4.21 -1.89 -9.32
CA LEU A 144 -3.49 -2.51 -10.42
C LEU A 144 -4.32 -3.61 -11.11
N PHE A 145 -5.07 -4.39 -10.33
CA PHE A 145 -5.99 -5.38 -10.87
C PHE A 145 -7.09 -4.75 -11.73
N ASN A 146 -7.68 -3.64 -11.27
CA ASN A 146 -8.69 -2.89 -12.04
C ASN A 146 -8.09 -2.27 -13.32
N MET A 147 -6.86 -1.80 -13.27
CA MET A 147 -6.12 -1.30 -14.44
C MET A 147 -5.75 -2.42 -15.41
N ARG A 148 -5.76 -3.70 -14.97
CA ARG A 148 -5.25 -4.87 -15.69
C ARG A 148 -3.80 -4.67 -16.14
N ARG A 149 -2.98 -4.11 -15.26
CA ARG A 149 -1.56 -3.83 -15.48
C ARG A 149 -0.75 -4.15 -14.22
N GLN A 150 0.48 -4.61 -14.42
CA GLN A 150 1.49 -4.54 -13.39
C GLN A 150 2.27 -3.23 -13.52
N ALA A 151 2.75 -2.71 -12.42
CA ALA A 151 3.49 -1.44 -12.37
C ALA A 151 4.45 -1.41 -11.19
N ALA A 152 5.42 -0.48 -11.24
CA ALA A 152 6.22 -0.11 -10.09
C ALA A 152 5.46 0.93 -9.26
N VAL A 153 5.32 0.69 -7.96
CA VAL A 153 4.51 1.54 -7.07
C VAL A 153 5.30 1.94 -5.84
N ILE A 154 5.23 3.22 -5.52
CA ILE A 154 5.66 3.77 -4.23
C ILE A 154 4.39 4.19 -3.48
N SER A 155 4.19 3.62 -2.30
CA SER A 155 3.05 3.92 -1.43
C SER A 155 3.56 4.53 -0.13
N LEU A 156 3.39 5.84 0.02
CA LEU A 156 3.82 6.60 1.19
C LEU A 156 2.61 6.99 2.03
N ARG A 157 2.67 6.68 3.32
CA ARG A 157 1.79 7.18 4.36
C ARG A 157 2.59 8.06 5.30
N ARG A 158 2.27 9.35 5.35
CA ARG A 158 2.76 10.28 6.38
C ARG A 158 1.74 10.30 7.51
N ILE A 159 2.20 10.01 8.72
CA ILE A 159 1.36 10.00 9.93
C ILE A 159 1.68 11.25 10.73
N GLY A 160 0.76 12.20 10.74
CA GLY A 160 0.90 13.47 11.43
C GLY A 160 0.72 13.33 12.96
N PRO A 161 1.14 14.34 13.72
CA PRO A 161 0.92 14.37 15.16
C PRO A 161 -0.56 14.44 15.54
N GLU A 162 -1.41 14.82 14.59
CA GLU A 162 -2.88 14.85 14.75
C GLU A 162 -3.51 13.45 14.83
N TYR A 163 -2.75 12.41 14.42
CA TYR A 163 -3.18 11.03 14.57
C TYR A 163 -2.99 10.55 16.00
N TYR A 164 -3.92 10.88 16.87
CA TYR A 164 -3.85 10.58 18.30
C TYR A 164 -4.66 9.35 18.74
N ALA A 165 -5.63 8.92 17.95
CA ALA A 165 -6.47 7.76 18.26
C ALA A 165 -6.21 6.59 17.31
N PRO A 166 -5.79 5.41 17.80
CA PRO A 166 -5.58 4.24 16.95
C PRO A 166 -6.94 3.64 16.59
N VAL A 167 -7.45 3.99 15.43
CA VAL A 167 -8.74 3.48 14.93
C VAL A 167 -8.62 2.15 14.16
N GLY A 168 -7.42 1.54 14.17
CA GLY A 168 -7.15 0.24 13.54
C GLY A 168 -6.79 0.31 12.05
N VAL A 169 -6.27 -0.79 11.54
CA VAL A 169 -5.71 -0.88 10.17
C VAL A 169 -6.73 -0.68 9.05
N TRP A 170 -8.04 -0.82 9.34
CA TRP A 170 -9.08 -0.54 8.36
C TRP A 170 -9.04 0.92 7.86
N GLN A 171 -8.67 1.85 8.74
CA GLN A 171 -8.52 3.27 8.41
C GLN A 171 -7.42 3.47 7.33
N VAL A 172 -6.30 2.77 7.44
CA VAL A 172 -5.21 2.81 6.46
C VAL A 172 -5.74 2.36 5.09
N ARG A 173 -6.46 1.25 5.04
CA ARG A 173 -7.04 0.74 3.79
C ARG A 173 -8.03 1.71 3.17
N GLU A 174 -8.94 2.30 3.95
CA GLU A 174 -9.93 3.24 3.42
C GLU A 174 -9.28 4.57 2.99
N GLY A 175 -8.27 5.07 3.71
CA GLY A 175 -7.47 6.23 3.31
C GLY A 175 -6.75 6.01 1.98
N MET A 176 -6.12 4.85 1.82
CA MET A 176 -5.50 4.43 0.55
C MET A 176 -6.51 4.33 -0.60
N ARG A 177 -7.66 3.71 -0.35
CA ARG A 177 -8.74 3.61 -1.35
C ARG A 177 -9.31 4.96 -1.73
N LYS A 178 -9.45 5.88 -0.76
CA LYS A 178 -9.86 7.26 -1.01
C LYS A 178 -8.87 7.95 -1.95
N ALA A 179 -7.56 7.86 -1.67
CA ALA A 179 -6.53 8.39 -2.55
C ALA A 179 -6.62 7.79 -3.95
N LEU A 180 -6.67 6.48 -4.09
CA LEU A 180 -6.67 5.77 -5.39
C LEU A 180 -7.95 5.97 -6.22
N ARG A 181 -9.01 6.54 -5.63
CA ARG A 181 -10.23 6.97 -6.35
C ARG A 181 -10.16 8.42 -6.82
N SER A 182 -9.24 9.22 -6.32
CA SER A 182 -9.06 10.61 -6.78
C SER A 182 -8.51 10.65 -8.20
N GLU A 183 -8.66 11.77 -8.85
CA GLU A 183 -7.99 12.04 -10.13
C GLU A 183 -6.50 12.17 -9.88
N PRO A 184 -5.63 11.42 -10.59
CA PRO A 184 -4.19 11.49 -10.39
C PRO A 184 -3.58 12.74 -11.02
N LEU A 185 -2.57 13.29 -10.37
CA LEU A 185 -1.62 14.16 -11.05
C LEU A 185 -0.75 13.30 -11.97
N LYS A 186 -0.53 13.78 -13.19
CA LYS A 186 0.24 13.08 -14.22
C LYS A 186 1.58 13.77 -14.43
N PHE A 187 2.63 12.97 -14.53
CA PHE A 187 3.98 13.46 -14.77
C PHE A 187 4.61 12.66 -15.92
N PRO A 188 5.45 13.31 -16.74
CA PRO A 188 6.13 12.63 -17.85
C PRO A 188 6.89 11.38 -17.37
N ASP A 189 7.52 11.46 -16.20
CA ASP A 189 8.28 10.36 -15.62
C ASP A 189 8.25 10.34 -14.08
N LEU A 190 8.93 9.32 -13.51
CA LEU A 190 9.06 9.13 -12.08
C LEU A 190 9.84 10.29 -11.41
N ALA A 191 10.83 10.87 -12.09
CA ALA A 191 11.69 11.87 -11.49
C ALA A 191 10.91 13.17 -11.23
N ASP A 192 10.13 13.61 -12.20
CA ASP A 192 9.27 14.79 -12.07
C ASP A 192 8.24 14.63 -10.96
N ALA A 193 7.63 13.44 -10.86
CA ALA A 193 6.71 13.13 -9.77
C ALA A 193 7.39 13.18 -8.40
N LEU A 194 8.61 12.67 -8.27
CA LEU A 194 9.37 12.70 -7.03
C LEU A 194 9.81 14.13 -6.65
N ILE A 195 10.13 14.97 -7.63
CA ILE A 195 10.43 16.39 -7.42
C ILE A 195 9.18 17.11 -6.88
N TYR A 196 8.01 16.82 -7.44
CA TYR A 196 6.73 17.36 -6.96
C TYR A 196 6.45 16.92 -5.52
N ILE A 197 6.57 15.63 -5.21
CA ILE A 197 6.36 15.10 -3.86
C ILE A 197 7.30 15.78 -2.85
N ARG A 198 8.58 15.98 -3.23
CA ARG A 198 9.56 16.67 -2.40
C ARG A 198 9.13 18.09 -2.02
N LYS A 199 8.50 18.81 -2.95
CA LYS A 199 8.04 20.19 -2.71
C LYS A 199 6.74 20.23 -1.89
N SER A 200 5.92 19.18 -1.96
CA SER A 200 4.58 19.15 -1.37
C SER A 200 4.56 18.62 0.07
N LEU A 201 5.59 17.87 0.48
CA LEU A 201 5.66 17.28 1.82
C LEU A 201 6.75 17.97 2.65
N ASP A 202 6.40 18.29 3.88
CA ASP A 202 7.36 18.73 4.91
C ASP A 202 8.12 17.50 5.47
N LEU A 203 8.78 16.77 4.57
CA LEU A 203 9.63 15.62 4.87
C LEU A 203 11.00 15.86 4.24
N ASN A 204 12.06 15.48 4.95
CA ASN A 204 13.39 15.42 4.34
C ASN A 204 13.42 14.27 3.31
N LEU A 205 12.77 14.49 2.19
CA LEU A 205 12.61 13.51 1.12
C LEU A 205 13.95 13.06 0.55
N SER A 206 15.01 13.87 0.68
CA SER A 206 16.35 13.51 0.20
C SER A 206 16.89 12.28 0.92
N THR A 207 16.68 12.19 2.23
CA THR A 207 17.04 11.01 3.02
C THR A 207 16.16 9.83 2.67
N LEU A 208 14.86 10.05 2.56
CA LEU A 208 13.89 9.02 2.19
C LEU A 208 14.19 8.43 0.81
N LEU A 209 14.42 9.27 -0.21
CA LEU A 209 14.75 8.82 -1.58
C LEU A 209 16.06 8.04 -1.65
N ARG A 210 17.05 8.38 -0.79
CA ARG A 210 18.28 7.57 -0.68
C ARG A 210 18.04 6.16 -0.14
N MET A 211 17.03 5.98 0.69
CA MET A 211 16.67 4.68 1.24
C MET A 211 15.81 3.86 0.28
N MET A 212 14.98 4.51 -0.53
CA MET A 212 14.04 3.87 -1.45
C MET A 212 14.76 3.03 -2.53
N ARG A 213 14.18 1.86 -2.80
CA ARG A 213 14.72 0.87 -3.75
C ARG A 213 14.06 0.94 -5.13
N VAL A 214 12.76 1.26 -5.19
CA VAL A 214 12.05 1.37 -6.48
C VAL A 214 12.65 2.43 -7.39
N PRO A 215 12.94 3.67 -6.94
CA PRO A 215 13.61 4.64 -7.80
C PRO A 215 14.98 4.20 -8.28
N LYS A 216 15.77 3.54 -7.42
CA LYS A 216 17.10 3.01 -7.79
C LYS A 216 17.00 1.92 -8.84
N PHE A 217 16.03 1.00 -8.69
CA PHE A 217 15.81 -0.07 -9.65
C PHE A 217 15.38 0.46 -11.02
N LEU A 218 14.49 1.45 -11.04
CA LEU A 218 14.03 2.04 -12.30
C LEU A 218 15.12 2.87 -12.99
N ARG A 219 15.96 3.60 -12.24
CA ARG A 219 17.13 4.31 -12.79
C ARG A 219 18.14 3.38 -13.44
N GLY A 220 18.38 2.20 -12.89
CA GLY A 220 19.29 1.20 -13.49
C GLY A 220 18.80 0.61 -14.81
N ARG A 221 17.54 0.86 -15.19
CA ARG A 221 16.93 0.45 -16.47
C ARG A 221 16.85 1.59 -17.50
N VAL A 222 16.96 2.83 -17.05
CA VAL A 222 17.02 4.04 -17.89
C VAL A 222 18.50 4.44 -17.95
N SER A 223 19.04 4.59 -19.17
CA SER A 223 20.43 5.03 -19.37
C SER A 223 20.74 6.26 -18.51
N LEU A 224 21.94 6.29 -17.88
CA LEU A 224 22.42 7.41 -17.06
C LEU A 224 22.50 8.74 -17.83
N GLU A 225 22.40 8.72 -19.14
CA GLU A 225 22.48 9.90 -20.02
C GLU A 225 21.29 10.86 -19.91
N SER A 226 20.16 10.46 -19.30
CA SER A 226 18.97 11.32 -19.16
C SER A 226 18.96 12.15 -17.86
N PHE A 227 20.04 12.11 -17.04
CA PHE A 227 20.09 12.80 -15.74
C PHE A 227 21.23 13.82 -15.59
N PHE A 228 21.95 14.12 -16.67
CA PHE A 228 23.00 15.16 -16.70
C PHE A 228 22.65 16.25 -17.68
#